data_23645bf291380257bf31aa19cf1dac81
#
_entry.id   23645bf291380257bf31aa19cf1dac81
#
_cell.length_a   1.000
_cell.length_b   1.000
_cell.length_c   1.000
_cell.angle_alpha   90.00
_cell.angle_beta   90.00
_cell.angle_gamma   90.00
#
_symmetry.space_group_name_H-M   'P 1'
#
loop_
_entity.id
_entity.type
_entity.pdbx_description
1 polymer ?
#
loop_
_entity_poly.entity_id
_entity_poly.type
_entity_poly.pdbx_seq_one_letter_code
_entity_poly.pdbx_strand_id
1 'polypeptide(L)'
;MQDAILRLRLRPMETRVERFILTARDLFRTVEEDPRDLTSARKYLSVFLQGARDATVAFVDVYQRTGDADAKADYLSLLDDLEQNFVARTQKLLSDDRTDLTIEIDVLRDRLAREAQKH
;
A
#
# COMPACT_ATOMS: atom_id res chain seq x y z
N MET A 1 -8.35 5.01 -3.38
CA MET A 1 -7.31 4.88 -4.42
C MET A 1 -7.88 4.93 -5.83
N GLN A 2 -8.83 4.07 -6.14
CA GLN A 2 -9.36 3.99 -7.51
C GLN A 2 -9.98 5.30 -7.99
N ASP A 3 -10.78 5.95 -7.14
CA ASP A 3 -11.44 7.19 -7.51
C ASP A 3 -10.44 8.30 -7.85
N ALA A 4 -9.37 8.39 -7.07
CA ALA A 4 -8.33 9.39 -7.33
C ALA A 4 -7.61 9.13 -8.64
N ILE A 5 -7.25 7.87 -8.90
CA ILE A 5 -6.48 7.52 -10.09
C ILE A 5 -7.33 7.64 -11.37
N LEU A 6 -8.63 7.41 -11.29
CA LEU A 6 -9.54 7.55 -12.43
C LEU A 6 -9.57 8.97 -12.98
N ARG A 7 -9.29 9.97 -12.15
CA ARG A 7 -9.23 11.37 -12.58
C ARG A 7 -8.16 11.63 -13.62
N LEU A 8 -7.13 10.80 -13.67
CA LEU A 8 -6.04 10.97 -14.62
C LEU A 8 -6.35 10.40 -15.99
N ARG A 9 -7.34 9.52 -16.11
CA ARG A 9 -7.75 8.86 -17.36
C ARG A 9 -6.60 8.14 -18.05
N LEU A 10 -5.70 7.54 -17.27
CA LEU A 10 -4.57 6.77 -17.77
C LEU A 10 -4.80 5.29 -17.52
N ARG A 11 -5.19 4.56 -18.56
CA ARG A 11 -5.50 3.13 -18.48
C ARG A 11 -4.43 2.28 -17.79
N PRO A 12 -3.15 2.39 -18.15
CA PRO A 12 -2.13 1.57 -17.51
C PRO A 12 -2.04 1.81 -16.00
N MET A 13 -2.28 3.04 -15.56
CA MET A 13 -2.27 3.38 -14.13
C MET A 13 -3.50 2.82 -13.43
N GLU A 14 -4.66 2.90 -14.07
CA GLU A 14 -5.89 2.32 -13.52
C GLU A 14 -5.72 0.80 -13.33
N THR A 15 -5.16 0.14 -14.32
CA THR A 15 -4.93 -1.30 -14.27
C THR A 15 -3.93 -1.67 -13.15
N ARG A 16 -2.87 -0.87 -13.01
CA ARG A 16 -1.86 -1.12 -11.97
C ARG A 16 -2.44 -0.96 -10.57
N VAL A 17 -3.22 0.09 -10.35
CA VAL A 17 -3.87 0.33 -9.05
C VAL A 17 -4.89 -0.77 -8.76
N GLU A 18 -5.67 -1.19 -9.75
CA GLU A 18 -6.63 -2.27 -9.59
C GLU A 18 -5.93 -3.56 -9.15
N ARG A 19 -4.81 -3.91 -9.77
CA ARG A 19 -4.03 -5.09 -9.41
C ARG A 19 -3.53 -4.99 -7.96
N PHE A 20 -3.05 -3.83 -7.55
CA PHE A 20 -2.63 -3.58 -6.18
C PHE A 20 -3.76 -3.82 -5.18
N ILE A 21 -4.94 -3.30 -5.48
CA ILE A 21 -6.11 -3.45 -4.62
C ILE A 21 -6.55 -4.89 -4.51
N LEU A 22 -6.53 -5.64 -5.62
CA LEU A 22 -6.90 -7.05 -5.61
C LEU A 22 -5.93 -7.87 -4.76
N THR A 23 -4.63 -7.61 -4.87
CA THR A 23 -3.62 -8.25 -4.02
C THR A 23 -3.88 -7.96 -2.55
N ALA A 24 -4.16 -6.70 -2.22
CA ALA A 24 -4.45 -6.31 -0.85
C ALA A 24 -5.70 -7.02 -0.30
N ARG A 25 -6.75 -7.10 -1.10
CA ARG A 25 -7.98 -7.79 -0.70
C ARG A 25 -7.75 -9.28 -0.42
N ASP A 26 -6.96 -9.93 -1.27
CA ASP A 26 -6.64 -11.34 -1.07
C ASP A 26 -5.88 -11.56 0.24
N LEU A 27 -4.93 -10.69 0.54
CA LEU A 27 -4.17 -10.78 1.78
C LEU A 27 -5.05 -10.52 3.00
N PHE A 28 -5.95 -9.56 2.94
CA PHE A 28 -6.92 -9.32 4.00
C PHE A 28 -7.80 -10.55 4.24
N ARG A 29 -8.29 -11.16 3.17
CA ARG A 29 -9.13 -12.36 3.27
C ARG A 29 -8.36 -13.49 3.94
N THR A 30 -7.11 -13.70 3.56
CA THR A 30 -6.28 -14.74 4.14
C THR A 30 -6.12 -14.54 5.64
N VAL A 31 -5.88 -13.30 6.07
CA VAL A 31 -5.76 -12.97 7.49
C VAL A 31 -7.08 -13.18 8.23
N GLU A 32 -8.21 -12.78 7.63
CA GLU A 32 -9.52 -12.93 8.25
C GLU A 32 -9.94 -14.39 8.39
N GLU A 33 -9.55 -15.25 7.46
CA GLU A 33 -9.87 -16.67 7.48
C GLU A 33 -8.95 -17.48 8.38
N ASP A 34 -7.87 -16.90 8.86
CA ASP A 34 -6.96 -17.58 9.78
C ASP A 34 -7.67 -17.77 11.12
N PRO A 35 -7.67 -19.02 11.68
CA PRO A 35 -8.36 -19.29 12.95
C PRO A 35 -7.72 -18.60 14.15
N ARG A 36 -6.49 -18.12 14.04
CA ARG A 36 -5.85 -17.34 15.11
C ARG A 36 -6.45 -15.95 15.13
N ASP A 37 -6.47 -15.33 16.30
CA ASP A 37 -6.90 -13.93 16.39
C ASP A 37 -5.75 -13.03 15.95
N LEU A 38 -5.75 -12.64 14.69
CA LEU A 38 -4.70 -11.82 14.09
C LEU A 38 -5.06 -10.34 14.07
N THR A 39 -5.60 -9.82 15.17
CA THR A 39 -5.99 -8.41 15.29
C THR A 39 -4.84 -7.46 14.92
N SER A 40 -3.62 -7.76 15.38
CA SER A 40 -2.45 -6.92 15.06
C SER A 40 -2.11 -6.99 13.58
N ALA A 41 -2.26 -8.15 12.94
CA ALA A 41 -2.05 -8.27 11.50
C ALA A 41 -3.06 -7.42 10.73
N ARG A 42 -4.34 -7.44 11.12
CA ARG A 42 -5.36 -6.59 10.50
C ARG A 42 -5.03 -5.11 10.66
N LYS A 43 -4.52 -4.72 11.83
CA LYS A 43 -4.09 -3.35 12.07
C LYS A 43 -2.92 -2.96 11.15
N TYR A 44 -1.94 -3.85 10.98
CA TYR A 44 -0.83 -3.64 10.06
C TYR A 44 -1.33 -3.40 8.64
N LEU A 45 -2.24 -4.25 8.15
CA LEU A 45 -2.78 -4.13 6.81
C LEU A 45 -3.56 -2.82 6.64
N SER A 46 -4.29 -2.40 7.66
CA SER A 46 -5.05 -1.16 7.62
C SER A 46 -4.13 0.07 7.51
N VAL A 47 -3.05 0.08 8.28
CA VAL A 47 -2.05 1.16 8.22
C VAL A 47 -1.41 1.20 6.83
N PHE A 48 -1.07 0.04 6.29
CA PHE A 48 -0.48 -0.07 4.95
C PHE A 48 -1.39 0.51 3.88
N LEU A 49 -2.67 0.12 3.89
CA LEU A 49 -3.64 0.60 2.89
C LEU A 49 -3.92 2.09 3.03
N GLN A 50 -3.98 2.59 4.26
CA GLN A 50 -4.17 4.02 4.48
C GLN A 50 -3.02 4.82 3.89
N GLY A 51 -1.78 4.36 4.11
CA GLY A 51 -0.60 5.01 3.54
C GLY A 51 -0.59 4.96 2.02
N ALA A 52 -0.96 3.84 1.42
CA ALA A 52 -1.04 3.71 -0.03
C ALA A 52 -2.09 4.65 -0.62
N ARG A 53 -3.23 4.78 0.05
CA ARG A 53 -4.29 5.69 -0.34
C ARG A 53 -3.82 7.14 -0.29
N ASP A 54 -3.18 7.53 0.80
CA ASP A 54 -2.70 8.90 0.98
C ASP A 54 -1.65 9.25 -0.07
N ALA A 55 -0.74 8.33 -0.36
CA ALA A 55 0.28 8.53 -1.38
C ALA A 55 -0.34 8.66 -2.78
N THR A 56 -1.40 7.90 -3.06
CA THR A 56 -2.10 7.98 -4.35
C THR A 56 -2.76 9.35 -4.53
N VAL A 57 -3.44 9.83 -3.49
CA VAL A 57 -4.09 11.14 -3.55
C VAL A 57 -3.05 12.24 -3.77
N ALA A 58 -1.94 12.18 -3.04
CA ALA A 58 -0.86 13.16 -3.19
C ALA A 58 -0.26 13.13 -4.60
N PHE A 59 -0.02 11.94 -5.15
CA PHE A 59 0.50 11.79 -6.50
C PHE A 59 -0.46 12.38 -7.54
N VAL A 60 -1.74 12.06 -7.46
CA VAL A 60 -2.74 12.56 -8.41
C VAL A 60 -2.77 14.08 -8.40
N ASP A 61 -2.72 14.69 -7.23
CA ASP A 61 -2.71 16.14 -7.11
C ASP A 61 -1.51 16.76 -7.81
N VAL A 62 -0.32 16.21 -7.58
CA VAL A 62 0.90 16.70 -8.21
C VAL A 62 0.86 16.48 -9.73
N TYR A 63 0.47 15.30 -10.17
CA TYR A 63 0.48 14.95 -11.59
C TYR A 63 -0.52 15.78 -12.39
N GLN A 64 -1.69 16.06 -11.82
CA GLN A 64 -2.68 16.92 -12.51
C GLN A 64 -2.18 18.33 -12.73
N ARG A 65 -1.30 18.82 -11.83
CA ARG A 65 -0.74 20.16 -11.95
C ARG A 65 0.49 20.22 -12.84
N THR A 66 1.33 19.20 -12.82
CA THR A 66 2.63 19.25 -13.46
C THR A 66 2.77 18.35 -14.70
N GLY A 67 2.03 17.23 -14.74
CA GLY A 67 2.22 16.22 -15.78
C GLY A 67 3.62 15.60 -15.77
N ASP A 68 4.30 15.63 -14.63
CA ASP A 68 5.70 15.22 -14.51
C ASP A 68 5.83 13.70 -14.66
N ALA A 69 6.56 13.28 -15.72
CA ALA A 69 6.80 11.86 -15.98
C ALA A 69 7.63 11.19 -14.88
N ASP A 70 8.53 11.93 -14.24
CA ASP A 70 9.32 11.40 -13.13
C ASP A 70 8.44 11.11 -11.92
N ALA A 71 7.48 11.98 -11.61
CA ALA A 71 6.53 11.74 -10.54
C ALA A 71 5.71 10.48 -10.82
N LYS A 72 5.30 10.25 -12.06
CA LYS A 72 4.57 9.05 -12.46
C LYS A 72 5.42 7.80 -12.25
N ALA A 73 6.69 7.83 -12.69
CA ALA A 73 7.60 6.70 -12.53
C ALA A 73 7.85 6.39 -11.05
N ASP A 74 8.04 7.43 -10.24
CA ASP A 74 8.25 7.29 -8.80
C ASP A 74 7.05 6.67 -8.12
N TYR A 75 5.84 7.09 -8.49
CA TYR A 75 4.62 6.53 -7.93
C TYR A 75 4.47 5.05 -8.26
N LEU A 76 4.72 4.66 -9.52
CA LEU A 76 4.63 3.26 -9.92
C LEU A 76 5.66 2.40 -9.20
N SER A 77 6.88 2.92 -9.03
CA SER A 77 7.93 2.24 -8.26
C SER A 77 7.52 2.09 -6.80
N LEU A 78 6.91 3.11 -6.22
CA LEU A 78 6.40 3.04 -4.85
C LEU A 78 5.33 1.94 -4.70
N LEU A 79 4.39 1.85 -5.65
CA LEU A 79 3.37 0.80 -5.61
C LEU A 79 4.00 -0.59 -5.65
N ASP A 80 5.01 -0.78 -6.50
CA ASP A 80 5.69 -2.07 -6.61
C ASP A 80 6.38 -2.43 -5.28
N ASP A 81 7.09 -1.47 -4.69
CA ASP A 81 7.78 -1.68 -3.42
C ASP A 81 6.79 -1.98 -2.28
N LEU A 82 5.70 -1.22 -2.21
CA LEU A 82 4.68 -1.43 -1.20
C LEU A 82 4.03 -2.80 -1.34
N GLU A 83 3.70 -3.19 -2.58
CA GLU A 83 3.06 -4.49 -2.84
C GLU A 83 3.98 -5.64 -2.42
N GLN A 84 5.25 -5.59 -2.83
CA GLN A 84 6.21 -6.63 -2.47
C GLN A 84 6.41 -6.74 -0.96
N ASN A 85 6.55 -5.62 -0.29
CA ASN A 85 6.69 -5.60 1.17
C ASN A 85 5.42 -6.10 1.86
N PHE A 86 4.27 -5.70 1.35
CA PHE A 86 2.98 -6.10 1.90
C PHE A 86 2.81 -7.62 1.84
N VAL A 87 3.10 -8.21 0.68
CA VAL A 87 3.02 -9.67 0.50
C VAL A 87 4.02 -10.38 1.43
N ALA A 88 5.28 -9.95 1.42
CA ALA A 88 6.32 -10.59 2.21
C ALA A 88 6.05 -10.50 3.72
N ARG A 89 5.64 -9.33 4.20
CA ARG A 89 5.35 -9.13 5.63
C ARG A 89 4.12 -9.90 6.06
N THR A 90 3.10 -9.95 5.21
CA THR A 90 1.88 -10.70 5.53
C THR A 90 2.18 -12.19 5.61
N GLN A 91 2.96 -12.73 4.68
CA GLN A 91 3.35 -14.13 4.71
C GLN A 91 4.15 -14.45 5.97
N LYS A 92 5.04 -13.57 6.36
CA LYS A 92 5.82 -13.74 7.59
C LYS A 92 4.92 -13.74 8.83
N LEU A 93 3.96 -12.81 8.90
CA LEU A 93 3.02 -12.74 10.01
C LEU A 93 2.17 -14.00 10.12
N LEU A 94 1.79 -14.59 8.98
CA LEU A 94 0.99 -15.81 8.97
C LEU A 94 1.81 -17.04 9.36
N SER A 95 3.12 -17.03 9.10
CA SER A 95 3.98 -18.17 9.44
C SER A 95 4.54 -18.10 10.86
N ASP A 96 4.63 -16.90 11.45
CA ASP A 96 5.21 -16.70 12.78
C ASP A 96 4.11 -16.55 13.82
N ASP A 97 4.17 -17.34 14.90
CA ASP A 97 3.24 -17.22 16.03
C ASP A 97 3.57 -16.00 16.89
N ARG A 98 4.77 -15.49 16.79
CA ARG A 98 5.25 -14.38 17.61
C ARG A 98 5.96 -13.36 16.75
N THR A 99 5.24 -12.35 16.42
CA THR A 99 5.86 -11.23 15.71
C THR A 99 5.72 -10.00 16.58
N ASP A 100 6.76 -9.22 16.70
CA ASP A 100 6.66 -7.93 17.37
C ASP A 100 5.96 -6.96 16.42
N LEU A 101 4.64 -7.12 16.36
CA LEU A 101 3.79 -6.40 15.44
C LEU A 101 3.79 -4.89 15.70
N THR A 102 4.03 -4.48 16.93
CA THR A 102 4.12 -3.06 17.27
C THR A 102 5.29 -2.41 16.55
N ILE A 103 6.46 -3.04 16.57
CA ILE A 103 7.63 -2.54 15.86
C ILE A 103 7.39 -2.53 14.35
N GLU A 104 6.80 -3.60 13.80
CA GLU A 104 6.52 -3.66 12.37
C GLU A 104 5.57 -2.55 11.90
N ILE A 105 4.56 -2.23 12.70
CA ILE A 105 3.63 -1.15 12.38
C ILE A 105 4.34 0.20 12.44
N ASP A 106 5.17 0.43 13.44
CA ASP A 106 5.90 1.69 13.58
C ASP A 106 6.88 1.89 12.42
N VAL A 107 7.60 0.84 12.03
CA VAL A 107 8.51 0.90 10.89
C VAL A 107 7.75 1.21 9.61
N LEU A 108 6.59 0.59 9.41
CA LEU A 108 5.76 0.85 8.24
C LEU A 108 5.29 2.30 8.20
N ARG A 109 4.82 2.83 9.32
CA ARG A 109 4.38 4.22 9.41
C ARG A 109 5.49 5.20 9.07
N ASP A 110 6.69 4.96 9.61
CA ASP A 110 7.84 5.81 9.33
C ASP A 110 8.20 5.78 7.85
N ARG A 111 8.19 4.60 7.24
CA ARG A 111 8.50 4.44 5.83
C ARG A 111 7.50 5.19 4.95
N LEU A 112 6.21 5.01 5.22
CA LEU A 112 5.16 5.68 4.46
C LEU A 112 5.22 7.19 4.61
N ALA A 113 5.52 7.68 5.82
CA ALA A 113 5.65 9.11 6.07
C ALA A 113 6.83 9.69 5.27
N ARG A 114 7.97 8.99 5.22
CA ARG A 114 9.12 9.43 4.44
C ARG A 114 8.84 9.47 2.95
N GLU A 115 8.15 8.46 2.43
CA GLU A 115 7.79 8.43 1.02
C GLU A 115 6.83 9.57 0.67
N ALA A 116 5.89 9.88 1.55
CA ALA A 116 4.96 10.99 1.34
C ALA A 116 5.66 12.35 1.36
N GLN A 117 6.79 12.48 2.06
CA GLN A 117 7.53 13.73 2.17
C GLN A 117 8.47 14.00 1.01
N LYS A 118 8.70 13.02 0.14
CA LYS A 118 9.60 13.18 -1.01
C LYS A 118 9.07 14.13 -2.08
N HIS A 119 7.86 14.51 -1.97
CA HIS A 119 7.22 15.41 -2.94
C HIS A 119 6.99 16.76 -2.32
#